data_9dac2cff4f36a0cd5fda0769536f0e87
#
_entry.id   9dac2cff4f36a0cd5fda0769536f0e87
#
_cell.length_a   1.000
_cell.length_b   1.000
_cell.length_c   1.000
_cell.angle_alpha   90.00
_cell.angle_beta   90.00
_cell.angle_gamma   90.00
#
_symmetry.space_group_name_H-M   'P 1'
#
loop_
_entity.id
_entity.type
_entity.pdbx_description
1 polymer ?
#
loop_
_entity_poly.entity_id
_entity_poly.type
_entity_poly.pdbx_seq_one_letter_code
_entity_poly.pdbx_strand_id
1 'polypeptide(L)'
;AAMAERIDPSSRPVSSSLLRSSVFTVTGDSNDTYLGSVLVLPTQTGFQSLTLLASKDSMGFGLFRQGILFLLLNLAGIAALMCVSWILVGKSLKPLAESQKQQNEFIAAASHELRAPLAVIRSSICAARTAPDQREKFMANIDRECSRMSCLVGDMLLLASADTGQWSLRTSSLDMDTLLISIYERFEPLYQDKGVCLKLDLPEASLPRIYGDENRLEQIFAVLLDNALRYTPKGRSVTVAASVQTDKHLLSRSRSIVCLTVSDQGSGMDDETKKHIFNRFYRGDSARSHKQNYGLGLSIAKELVQLHKGTISVSDSPDGGACFLVR
;
A
#
# COMPACT_ATOMS: atom_id res chain seq x y z
N ALA A 1 -72.86 -30.45 -16.84
CA ALA A 1 -73.96 -31.43 -16.74
C ALA A 1 -73.50 -32.73 -16.07
N ALA A 2 -72.34 -33.31 -16.44
CA ALA A 2 -71.85 -34.59 -15.89
C ALA A 2 -71.49 -34.54 -14.37
N MET A 3 -71.41 -33.35 -13.80
CA MET A 3 -71.02 -33.13 -12.38
C MET A 3 -72.25 -33.14 -11.45
N ALA A 4 -73.42 -32.78 -11.96
CA ALA A 4 -74.66 -32.78 -11.15
C ALA A 4 -75.15 -34.18 -10.85
N GLU A 5 -74.80 -35.18 -11.71
CA GLU A 5 -75.30 -36.61 -11.61
C GLU A 5 -74.58 -37.39 -10.53
N ARG A 6 -73.45 -36.91 -9.94
CA ARG A 6 -72.72 -37.71 -8.93
C ARG A 6 -73.04 -37.33 -7.48
N ILE A 7 -73.88 -36.32 -7.26
CA ILE A 7 -74.35 -36.00 -5.91
C ILE A 7 -75.84 -36.21 -5.83
N ASP A 8 -76.25 -37.41 -5.48
CA ASP A 8 -77.62 -37.67 -5.16
C ASP A 8 -77.99 -37.13 -3.77
N PRO A 9 -78.80 -36.06 -3.69
CA PRO A 9 -79.09 -35.41 -2.43
C PRO A 9 -80.07 -36.15 -1.54
N SER A 10 -80.62 -37.26 -2.05
CA SER A 10 -81.75 -37.94 -1.37
C SER A 10 -81.31 -39.00 -0.34
N SER A 11 -80.03 -39.26 -0.16
CA SER A 11 -79.61 -40.46 0.61
C SER A 11 -79.00 -40.16 1.99
N ARG A 12 -79.00 -38.94 2.55
CA ARG A 12 -78.54 -38.72 3.93
C ARG A 12 -79.28 -37.57 4.65
N PRO A 13 -79.67 -37.77 5.94
CA PRO A 13 -80.23 -36.72 6.76
C PRO A 13 -79.16 -35.64 6.97
N VAL A 14 -79.49 -34.43 6.60
CA VAL A 14 -78.62 -33.22 6.73
C VAL A 14 -78.51 -32.83 8.18
N SER A 15 -77.50 -33.34 8.89
CA SER A 15 -77.03 -32.67 10.08
C SER A 15 -76.19 -31.45 9.60
N SER A 16 -76.37 -30.32 10.27
CA SER A 16 -75.81 -28.99 9.96
C SER A 16 -74.24 -28.90 10.00
N SER A 17 -73.52 -29.95 9.71
CA SER A 17 -72.08 -29.97 9.59
C SER A 17 -71.70 -29.79 8.13
N LEU A 18 -70.90 -28.75 7.88
CA LEU A 18 -70.22 -28.43 6.60
C LEU A 18 -69.85 -29.72 5.85
N LEU A 19 -70.51 -29.99 4.73
CA LEU A 19 -70.09 -31.09 3.84
C LEU A 19 -68.72 -30.79 3.29
N ARG A 20 -67.77 -31.59 3.64
CA ARG A 20 -66.36 -31.48 3.24
C ARG A 20 -66.30 -31.57 1.72
N SER A 21 -65.88 -30.49 1.06
CA SER A 21 -65.69 -30.46 -0.40
C SER A 21 -64.55 -31.44 -0.78
N SER A 22 -64.81 -32.35 -1.68
CA SER A 22 -63.79 -33.16 -2.33
C SER A 22 -63.20 -32.33 -3.48
N VAL A 23 -61.88 -32.25 -3.52
CA VAL A 23 -61.16 -31.66 -4.67
C VAL A 23 -61.13 -32.70 -5.79
N PHE A 24 -61.50 -32.35 -6.98
CA PHE A 24 -61.51 -33.24 -8.16
C PHE A 24 -60.86 -32.50 -9.34
N THR A 25 -60.34 -33.26 -10.30
CA THR A 25 -59.74 -32.74 -11.54
C THR A 25 -60.74 -32.86 -12.68
N VAL A 26 -60.91 -31.78 -13.42
CA VAL A 26 -61.74 -31.73 -14.63
C VAL A 26 -60.85 -31.38 -15.82
N THR A 27 -60.97 -32.15 -16.90
CA THR A 27 -60.29 -31.84 -18.15
C THR A 27 -61.28 -31.14 -19.06
N GLY A 28 -60.96 -29.96 -19.53
CA GLY A 28 -61.74 -29.17 -20.49
C GLY A 28 -61.61 -29.71 -21.91
N ASP A 29 -62.44 -29.22 -22.82
CA ASP A 29 -62.45 -29.61 -24.24
C ASP A 29 -61.16 -29.26 -24.99
N SER A 30 -60.40 -28.32 -24.48
CA SER A 30 -59.07 -27.93 -24.99
C SER A 30 -57.91 -28.67 -24.33
N ASN A 31 -58.18 -29.78 -23.64
CA ASN A 31 -57.21 -30.54 -22.85
C ASN A 31 -56.59 -29.80 -21.64
N ASP A 32 -57.17 -28.64 -21.27
CA ASP A 32 -56.80 -27.89 -20.09
C ASP A 32 -57.29 -28.60 -18.82
N THR A 33 -56.42 -28.67 -17.79
CA THR A 33 -56.75 -29.35 -16.52
C THR A 33 -57.15 -28.29 -15.46
N TYR A 34 -58.33 -28.49 -14.89
CA TYR A 34 -58.86 -27.62 -13.82
C TYR A 34 -58.98 -28.44 -12.52
N LEU A 35 -58.60 -27.79 -11.41
CA LEU A 35 -58.95 -28.26 -10.07
C LEU A 35 -60.29 -27.68 -9.66
N GLY A 36 -61.28 -28.53 -9.43
CA GLY A 36 -62.60 -28.13 -9.01
C GLY A 36 -62.88 -28.50 -7.57
N SER A 37 -63.58 -27.64 -6.86
CA SER A 37 -64.15 -27.90 -5.54
C SER A 37 -65.61 -27.46 -5.53
N VAL A 38 -66.48 -28.34 -5.06
CA VAL A 38 -67.91 -28.01 -4.91
C VAL A 38 -68.24 -27.91 -3.44
N LEU A 39 -68.81 -26.79 -3.06
CA LEU A 39 -69.34 -26.55 -1.74
C LEU A 39 -70.88 -26.49 -1.86
N VAL A 40 -71.56 -27.33 -1.09
CA VAL A 40 -73.03 -27.32 -1.02
C VAL A 40 -73.45 -26.58 0.25
N LEU A 41 -74.20 -25.51 0.05
CA LEU A 41 -74.71 -24.67 1.13
C LEU A 41 -76.25 -24.93 1.29
N PRO A 42 -76.73 -25.29 2.48
CA PRO A 42 -78.15 -25.40 2.76
C PRO A 42 -78.79 -23.99 2.79
N THR A 43 -79.89 -23.82 2.09
CA THR A 43 -80.72 -22.60 2.09
C THR A 43 -82.12 -22.92 2.61
N GLN A 44 -82.89 -21.96 3.02
CA GLN A 44 -84.23 -22.14 3.59
C GLN A 44 -85.26 -22.79 2.62
N THR A 45 -84.90 -22.82 1.33
CA THR A 45 -85.77 -23.37 0.26
C THR A 45 -85.17 -24.53 -0.51
N GLY A 46 -83.95 -25.04 -0.06
CA GLY A 46 -83.24 -26.08 -0.77
C GLY A 46 -81.72 -26.01 -0.57
N PHE A 47 -80.94 -26.52 -1.52
CA PHE A 47 -79.49 -26.51 -1.52
C PHE A 47 -78.97 -25.68 -2.69
N GLN A 48 -77.96 -24.85 -2.42
CA GLN A 48 -77.19 -24.17 -3.47
C GLN A 48 -75.79 -24.73 -3.52
N SER A 49 -75.25 -25.01 -4.73
CA SER A 49 -73.92 -25.50 -4.94
C SER A 49 -73.03 -24.34 -5.47
N LEU A 50 -71.93 -24.09 -4.80
CA LEU A 50 -70.89 -23.18 -5.28
C LEU A 50 -69.72 -24.02 -5.84
N THR A 51 -69.45 -23.89 -7.12
CA THR A 51 -68.35 -24.59 -7.78
C THR A 51 -67.22 -23.60 -8.03
N LEU A 52 -66.06 -23.86 -7.46
CA LEU A 52 -64.85 -23.14 -7.71
C LEU A 52 -63.95 -23.95 -8.66
N LEU A 53 -63.53 -23.35 -9.75
CA LEU A 53 -62.59 -23.92 -10.73
C LEU A 53 -61.34 -23.10 -10.78
N ALA A 54 -60.19 -23.71 -10.61
CA ALA A 54 -58.87 -23.12 -10.76
C ALA A 54 -58.09 -23.84 -11.84
N SER A 55 -57.50 -23.11 -12.79
CA SER A 55 -56.67 -23.71 -13.83
C SER A 55 -55.36 -24.24 -13.23
N LYS A 56 -55.08 -25.51 -13.43
CA LYS A 56 -53.84 -26.18 -12.97
C LYS A 56 -52.64 -25.71 -13.80
N ASP A 57 -52.84 -25.47 -15.09
CA ASP A 57 -51.76 -25.12 -16.01
C ASP A 57 -51.24 -23.71 -15.76
N SER A 58 -52.13 -22.75 -15.47
CA SER A 58 -51.71 -21.41 -15.08
C SER A 58 -50.95 -21.40 -13.75
N MET A 59 -51.29 -22.27 -12.83
CA MET A 59 -50.64 -22.38 -11.52
C MET A 59 -49.25 -22.99 -11.65
N GLY A 60 -49.10 -24.04 -12.49
CA GLY A 60 -47.80 -24.71 -12.77
C GLY A 60 -46.81 -23.77 -13.45
N PHE A 61 -47.25 -23.04 -14.48
CA PHE A 61 -46.40 -22.11 -15.20
C PHE A 61 -45.96 -20.93 -14.32
N GLY A 62 -46.86 -20.40 -13.46
CA GLY A 62 -46.52 -19.39 -12.48
C GLY A 62 -45.46 -19.81 -11.50
N LEU A 63 -45.57 -21.02 -10.91
CA LEU A 63 -44.60 -21.58 -9.98
C LEU A 63 -43.26 -21.88 -10.66
N PHE A 64 -43.25 -22.39 -11.88
CA PHE A 64 -42.04 -22.66 -12.65
C PHE A 64 -41.28 -21.35 -12.95
N ARG A 65 -41.93 -20.30 -13.41
CA ARG A 65 -41.36 -18.98 -13.65
C ARG A 65 -40.76 -18.36 -12.37
N GLN A 66 -41.50 -18.51 -11.25
CA GLN A 66 -41.04 -18.01 -9.95
C GLN A 66 -39.82 -18.81 -9.45
N GLY A 67 -39.79 -20.13 -9.68
CA GLY A 67 -38.62 -20.97 -9.39
C GLY A 67 -37.38 -20.59 -10.17
N ILE A 68 -37.53 -20.34 -11.49
CA ILE A 68 -36.40 -19.87 -12.34
C ILE A 68 -35.88 -18.50 -11.85
N LEU A 69 -36.78 -17.56 -11.55
CA LEU A 69 -36.38 -16.22 -11.05
C LEU A 69 -35.60 -16.34 -9.74
N PHE A 70 -36.06 -17.21 -8.85
CA PHE A 70 -35.38 -17.46 -7.57
C PHE A 70 -34.01 -18.11 -7.77
N LEU A 71 -33.88 -19.06 -8.70
CA LEU A 71 -32.61 -19.68 -9.07
C LEU A 71 -31.61 -18.64 -9.64
N LEU A 72 -32.07 -17.79 -10.55
CA LEU A 72 -31.26 -16.73 -11.16
C LEU A 72 -30.78 -15.71 -10.12
N LEU A 73 -31.64 -15.30 -9.19
CA LEU A 73 -31.27 -14.40 -8.10
C LEU A 73 -30.22 -15.03 -7.17
N ASN A 74 -30.35 -16.33 -6.83
CA ASN A 74 -29.35 -17.01 -6.03
C ASN A 74 -28.02 -17.13 -6.77
N LEU A 75 -28.05 -17.47 -8.07
CA LEU A 75 -26.84 -17.54 -8.89
C LEU A 75 -26.13 -16.21 -9.00
N ALA A 76 -26.90 -15.12 -9.19
CA ALA A 76 -26.37 -13.75 -9.21
C ALA A 76 -25.77 -13.37 -7.84
N GLY A 77 -26.40 -13.75 -6.73
CA GLY A 77 -25.90 -13.53 -5.38
C GLY A 77 -24.58 -14.26 -5.13
N ILE A 78 -24.49 -15.52 -5.53
CA ILE A 78 -23.24 -16.31 -5.42
C ILE A 78 -22.13 -15.70 -6.28
N ALA A 79 -22.43 -15.28 -7.51
CA ALA A 79 -21.46 -14.63 -8.40
C ALA A 79 -20.97 -13.30 -7.82
N ALA A 80 -21.85 -12.51 -7.24
CA ALA A 80 -21.48 -11.25 -6.56
C ALA A 80 -20.59 -11.51 -5.35
N LEU A 81 -20.89 -12.51 -4.51
CA LEU A 81 -20.06 -12.88 -3.37
C LEU A 81 -18.68 -13.38 -3.80
N MET A 82 -18.60 -14.19 -4.86
CA MET A 82 -17.31 -14.63 -5.42
C MET A 82 -16.48 -13.44 -5.93
N CYS A 83 -17.11 -12.50 -6.63
CA CYS A 83 -16.45 -11.29 -7.14
C CYS A 83 -15.88 -10.42 -5.99
N VAL A 84 -16.70 -10.16 -4.96
CA VAL A 84 -16.29 -9.41 -3.76
C VAL A 84 -15.16 -10.15 -3.03
N SER A 85 -15.26 -11.46 -2.86
CA SER A 85 -14.23 -12.29 -2.23
C SER A 85 -12.91 -12.21 -3.00
N TRP A 86 -12.94 -12.31 -4.33
CA TRP A 86 -11.73 -12.21 -5.15
C TRP A 86 -11.07 -10.83 -5.06
N ILE A 87 -11.87 -9.74 -5.10
CA ILE A 87 -11.36 -8.37 -4.96
C ILE A 87 -10.74 -8.17 -3.57
N LEU A 88 -11.40 -8.63 -2.50
CA LEU A 88 -10.90 -8.51 -1.13
C LEU A 88 -9.61 -9.30 -0.94
N VAL A 89 -9.59 -10.56 -1.37
CA VAL A 89 -8.42 -11.43 -1.28
C VAL A 89 -7.24 -10.84 -2.07
N GLY A 90 -7.48 -10.38 -3.30
CA GLY A 90 -6.46 -9.77 -4.13
C GLY A 90 -5.89 -8.47 -3.53
N LYS A 91 -6.75 -7.61 -2.97
CA LYS A 91 -6.32 -6.36 -2.34
C LYS A 91 -5.64 -6.56 -0.98
N SER A 92 -5.98 -7.59 -0.22
CA SER A 92 -5.44 -7.82 1.13
C SER A 92 -4.21 -8.73 1.14
N LEU A 93 -4.19 -9.79 0.34
CA LEU A 93 -3.08 -10.75 0.33
C LEU A 93 -1.89 -10.28 -0.50
N LYS A 94 -2.11 -9.56 -1.58
CA LYS A 94 -1.02 -9.09 -2.45
C LYS A 94 -0.04 -8.16 -1.73
N PRO A 95 -0.49 -7.09 -1.04
CA PRO A 95 0.42 -6.22 -0.29
C PRO A 95 1.09 -6.95 0.89
N LEU A 96 0.44 -7.93 1.51
CA LEU A 96 1.04 -8.74 2.56
C LEU A 96 2.18 -9.63 2.01
N ALA A 97 1.96 -10.28 0.87
CA ALA A 97 2.99 -11.10 0.22
C ALA A 97 4.18 -10.24 -0.26
N GLU A 98 3.92 -9.05 -0.79
CA GLU A 98 4.94 -8.08 -1.19
C GLU A 98 5.75 -7.59 0.01
N SER A 99 5.09 -7.25 1.13
CA SER A 99 5.75 -6.86 2.38
C SER A 99 6.63 -7.99 2.93
N GLN A 100 6.14 -9.22 2.94
CA GLN A 100 6.90 -10.38 3.41
C GLN A 100 8.11 -10.69 2.50
N LYS A 101 7.94 -10.53 1.19
CA LYS A 101 9.04 -10.65 0.23
C LYS A 101 10.12 -9.60 0.48
N GLN A 102 9.73 -8.33 0.65
CA GLN A 102 10.65 -7.23 0.96
C GLN A 102 11.39 -7.46 2.28
N GLN A 103 10.71 -7.98 3.30
CA GLN A 103 11.32 -8.34 4.58
C GLN A 103 12.37 -9.45 4.43
N ASN A 104 12.07 -10.49 3.66
CA ASN A 104 13.02 -11.58 3.41
C ASN A 104 14.23 -11.11 2.60
N GLU A 105 14.01 -10.27 1.58
CA GLU A 105 15.09 -9.65 0.80
C GLU A 105 15.96 -8.74 1.69
N PHE A 106 15.37 -7.97 2.60
CA PHE A 106 16.06 -7.16 3.57
C PHE A 106 16.97 -8.02 4.49
N ILE A 107 16.46 -9.10 5.06
CA ILE A 107 17.23 -10.01 5.93
C ILE A 107 18.37 -10.67 5.17
N ALA A 108 18.13 -11.12 3.95
CA ALA A 108 19.15 -11.73 3.10
C ALA A 108 20.27 -10.75 2.76
N ALA A 109 19.93 -9.54 2.31
CA ALA A 109 20.87 -8.48 2.00
C ALA A 109 21.69 -8.06 3.25
N ALA A 110 21.02 -7.88 4.39
CA ALA A 110 21.64 -7.60 5.67
C ALA A 110 22.72 -8.64 6.04
N SER A 111 22.37 -9.92 5.89
CA SER A 111 23.29 -11.02 6.18
C SER A 111 24.51 -11.02 5.25
N HIS A 112 24.33 -10.69 3.98
CA HIS A 112 25.42 -10.55 3.03
C HIS A 112 26.33 -9.36 3.35
N GLU A 113 25.77 -8.20 3.67
CA GLU A 113 26.51 -6.98 3.96
C GLU A 113 27.23 -7.02 5.32
N LEU A 114 26.78 -7.84 6.27
CA LEU A 114 27.48 -8.07 7.54
C LEU A 114 28.64 -9.08 7.39
N ARG A 115 28.55 -10.03 6.46
CA ARG A 115 29.58 -11.08 6.29
C ARG A 115 30.91 -10.54 5.76
N ALA A 116 30.84 -9.56 4.84
CA ALA A 116 32.03 -8.99 4.21
C ALA A 116 32.96 -8.27 5.22
N PRO A 117 32.50 -7.30 6.04
CA PRO A 117 33.34 -6.63 7.04
C PRO A 117 33.86 -7.61 8.10
N LEU A 118 33.05 -8.61 8.50
CA LEU A 118 33.48 -9.63 9.43
C LEU A 118 34.66 -10.45 8.89
N ALA A 119 34.66 -10.78 7.59
CA ALA A 119 35.76 -11.44 6.93
C ALA A 119 37.04 -10.57 6.90
N VAL A 120 36.91 -9.25 6.67
CA VAL A 120 38.00 -8.29 6.70
C VAL A 120 38.58 -8.17 8.12
N ILE A 121 37.74 -8.06 9.14
CA ILE A 121 38.17 -8.04 10.55
C ILE A 121 38.97 -9.30 10.86
N ARG A 122 38.42 -10.48 10.53
CA ARG A 122 39.09 -11.77 10.79
C ARG A 122 40.43 -11.88 10.07
N SER A 123 40.50 -11.46 8.80
CA SER A 123 41.76 -11.48 8.05
C SER A 123 42.78 -10.48 8.60
N SER A 124 42.34 -9.28 9.04
CA SER A 124 43.21 -8.28 9.66
C SER A 124 43.78 -8.76 10.99
N ILE A 125 43.00 -9.48 11.81
CA ILE A 125 43.47 -10.10 13.05
C ILE A 125 44.57 -11.15 12.75
N CYS A 126 44.34 -12.02 11.76
CA CYS A 126 45.37 -13.01 11.36
C CYS A 126 46.63 -12.32 10.85
N ALA A 127 46.49 -11.30 10.00
CA ALA A 127 47.64 -10.56 9.46
C ALA A 127 48.43 -9.80 10.55
N ALA A 128 47.75 -9.21 11.54
CA ALA A 128 48.38 -8.53 12.68
C ALA A 128 49.21 -9.48 13.56
N ARG A 129 48.88 -10.77 13.54
CA ARG A 129 49.68 -11.80 14.26
C ARG A 129 50.93 -12.21 13.50
N THR A 130 50.91 -12.22 12.16
CA THR A 130 51.98 -12.66 11.29
C THR A 130 52.96 -11.55 10.89
N ALA A 131 52.51 -10.28 10.90
CA ALA A 131 53.29 -9.11 10.51
C ALA A 131 53.24 -8.03 11.61
N PRO A 132 54.08 -8.14 12.67
CA PRO A 132 54.09 -7.23 13.81
C PRO A 132 54.35 -5.77 13.41
N ASP A 133 55.21 -5.56 12.42
CA ASP A 133 55.57 -4.20 11.92
C ASP A 133 54.38 -3.43 11.31
N GLN A 134 53.34 -4.11 10.87
CA GLN A 134 52.14 -3.51 10.31
C GLN A 134 50.93 -3.59 11.23
N ARG A 135 51.11 -3.96 12.48
CA ARG A 135 50.03 -4.21 13.45
C ARG A 135 49.09 -3.01 13.59
N GLU A 136 49.61 -1.81 13.66
CA GLU A 136 48.86 -0.58 13.81
C GLU A 136 47.90 -0.34 12.61
N LYS A 137 48.38 -0.58 11.38
CA LYS A 137 47.58 -0.52 10.17
C LYS A 137 46.42 -1.53 10.20
N PHE A 138 46.65 -2.75 10.66
CA PHE A 138 45.61 -3.77 10.75
C PHE A 138 44.60 -3.45 11.86
N MET A 139 45.05 -2.87 12.99
CA MET A 139 44.15 -2.39 14.05
C MET A 139 43.26 -1.25 13.56
N ALA A 140 43.82 -0.28 12.83
CA ALA A 140 43.05 0.80 12.22
C ALA A 140 42.01 0.28 11.19
N ASN A 141 42.34 -0.77 10.46
CA ASN A 141 41.35 -1.41 9.56
C ASN A 141 40.22 -2.08 10.32
N ILE A 142 40.53 -2.77 11.42
CA ILE A 142 39.53 -3.41 12.29
C ILE A 142 38.58 -2.35 12.86
N ASP A 143 39.13 -1.27 13.43
CA ASP A 143 38.36 -0.18 14.02
C ASP A 143 37.41 0.45 12.99
N ARG A 144 37.90 0.69 11.77
CA ARG A 144 37.10 1.20 10.66
C ARG A 144 35.95 0.27 10.29
N GLU A 145 36.20 -1.03 10.20
CA GLU A 145 35.14 -1.99 9.87
C GLU A 145 34.15 -2.18 11.02
N CYS A 146 34.58 -2.11 12.27
CA CYS A 146 33.71 -2.13 13.45
C CYS A 146 32.78 -0.91 13.46
N SER A 147 33.32 0.30 13.23
CA SER A 147 32.55 1.53 13.14
C SER A 147 31.52 1.46 11.99
N ARG A 148 31.95 0.93 10.85
CA ARG A 148 31.09 0.74 9.69
C ARG A 148 29.94 -0.24 9.97
N MET A 149 30.21 -1.37 10.64
CA MET A 149 29.19 -2.32 11.07
C MET A 149 28.21 -1.69 12.06
N SER A 150 28.69 -0.89 13.00
CA SER A 150 27.84 -0.18 13.96
C SER A 150 26.85 0.77 13.27
N CYS A 151 27.30 1.53 12.27
CA CYS A 151 26.44 2.36 11.45
C CYS A 151 25.39 1.52 10.70
N LEU A 152 25.81 0.40 10.06
CA LEU A 152 24.90 -0.48 9.33
C LEU A 152 23.80 -1.05 10.24
N VAL A 153 24.17 -1.52 11.43
CA VAL A 153 23.21 -2.04 12.41
C VAL A 153 22.27 -0.94 12.88
N GLY A 154 22.80 0.27 13.14
CA GLY A 154 21.98 1.45 13.47
C GLY A 154 20.94 1.77 12.38
N ASP A 155 21.36 1.76 11.11
CA ASP A 155 20.50 1.98 9.95
C ASP A 155 19.41 0.91 9.83
N MET A 156 19.76 -0.36 10.07
CA MET A 156 18.80 -1.46 10.06
C MET A 156 17.77 -1.36 11.18
N LEU A 157 18.19 -1.04 12.41
CA LEU A 157 17.28 -0.85 13.54
C LEU A 157 16.35 0.33 13.29
N LEU A 158 16.85 1.38 12.66
CA LEU A 158 16.09 2.54 12.27
C LEU A 158 14.98 2.17 11.29
N LEU A 159 15.28 1.44 10.23
CA LEU A 159 14.30 0.98 9.26
C LEU A 159 13.30 -0.03 9.87
N ALA A 160 13.75 -0.94 10.71
CA ALA A 160 12.86 -1.90 11.39
C ALA A 160 11.87 -1.20 12.34
N SER A 161 12.30 -0.14 13.02
CA SER A 161 11.44 0.67 13.91
C SER A 161 10.41 1.47 13.11
N ALA A 162 10.74 1.91 11.91
CA ALA A 162 9.80 2.59 11.00
C ALA A 162 8.66 1.64 10.59
N ASP A 163 8.98 0.39 10.23
CA ASP A 163 8.00 -0.62 9.81
C ASP A 163 6.98 -0.96 10.93
N THR A 164 7.38 -0.86 12.18
CA THR A 164 6.50 -1.15 13.33
C THR A 164 5.69 0.05 13.81
N GLY A 165 5.86 1.22 13.20
CA GLY A 165 5.19 2.46 13.62
C GLY A 165 5.60 2.95 15.02
N GLN A 166 6.64 2.38 15.61
CA GLN A 166 7.11 2.73 16.96
C GLN A 166 7.96 4.01 17.01
N TRP A 167 8.11 4.68 15.87
CA TRP A 167 8.89 5.92 15.81
C TRP A 167 8.11 7.10 16.35
N SER A 168 8.63 7.70 17.42
CA SER A 168 8.22 9.02 17.90
C SER A 168 9.23 10.07 17.46
N LEU A 169 8.79 11.03 16.65
CA LEU A 169 9.57 12.24 16.34
C LEU A 169 9.55 13.15 17.56
N ARG A 170 10.70 13.69 17.91
CA ARG A 170 10.82 14.80 18.88
C ARG A 170 10.63 16.12 18.14
N THR A 171 9.38 16.41 17.80
CA THR A 171 9.06 17.59 17.01
C THR A 171 9.15 18.86 17.82
N SER A 172 9.85 19.85 17.28
CA SER A 172 9.93 21.23 17.77
C SER A 172 9.66 22.21 16.64
N SER A 173 9.45 23.49 16.99
CA SER A 173 9.36 24.55 15.98
C SER A 173 10.76 24.91 15.50
N LEU A 174 11.09 24.59 14.27
CA LEU A 174 12.40 24.75 13.66
C LEU A 174 12.45 25.97 12.74
N ASP A 175 13.57 26.66 12.79
CA ASP A 175 13.96 27.70 11.84
C ASP A 175 14.75 27.03 10.71
N MET A 176 14.15 27.02 9.51
CA MET A 176 14.74 26.30 8.38
C MET A 176 15.98 26.99 7.81
N ASP A 177 16.03 28.34 7.87
CA ASP A 177 17.22 29.08 7.41
C ASP A 177 18.43 28.72 8.28
N THR A 178 18.25 28.76 9.61
CA THR A 178 19.30 28.37 10.56
C THR A 178 19.77 26.95 10.38
N LEU A 179 18.81 25.98 10.21
CA LEU A 179 19.13 24.57 9.99
C LEU A 179 19.94 24.35 8.71
N LEU A 180 19.53 24.98 7.60
CA LEU A 180 20.22 24.82 6.31
C LEU A 180 21.61 25.42 6.32
N ILE A 181 21.78 26.56 6.98
CA ILE A 181 23.09 27.22 7.16
C ILE A 181 24.01 26.30 7.99
N SER A 182 23.55 25.76 9.11
CA SER A 182 24.35 24.87 9.96
C SER A 182 24.80 23.61 9.22
N ILE A 183 23.91 23.04 8.39
CA ILE A 183 24.21 21.89 7.53
C ILE A 183 25.26 22.28 6.49
N TYR A 184 25.09 23.41 5.84
CA TYR A 184 26.06 23.93 4.85
C TYR A 184 27.45 24.08 5.49
N GLU A 185 27.57 24.78 6.61
CA GLU A 185 28.84 24.99 7.32
C GLU A 185 29.55 23.70 7.71
N ARG A 186 28.77 22.67 8.09
CA ARG A 186 29.32 21.37 8.45
C ARG A 186 29.84 20.57 7.23
N PHE A 187 29.17 20.67 6.09
CA PHE A 187 29.53 19.90 4.90
C PHE A 187 30.52 20.61 3.98
N GLU A 188 30.56 21.94 3.96
CA GLU A 188 31.42 22.73 3.08
C GLU A 188 32.90 22.31 3.13
N PRO A 189 33.55 22.11 4.30
CA PRO A 189 34.93 21.66 4.36
C PRO A 189 35.17 20.29 3.72
N LEU A 190 34.18 19.34 3.85
CA LEU A 190 34.26 18.01 3.23
C LEU A 190 34.20 18.09 1.71
N TYR A 191 33.40 19.02 1.20
CA TYR A 191 33.29 19.28 -0.23
C TYR A 191 34.55 19.95 -0.79
N GLN A 192 35.10 20.91 -0.09
CA GLN A 192 36.36 21.57 -0.45
C GLN A 192 37.53 20.58 -0.52
N ASP A 193 37.64 19.65 0.45
CA ASP A 193 38.68 18.61 0.47
C ASP A 193 38.62 17.71 -0.78
N LYS A 194 37.41 17.44 -1.26
CA LYS A 194 37.20 16.68 -2.51
C LYS A 194 37.28 17.53 -3.78
N GLY A 195 37.41 18.87 -3.66
CA GLY A 195 37.45 19.79 -4.78
C GLY A 195 36.12 19.92 -5.49
N VAL A 196 35.01 19.77 -4.79
CA VAL A 196 33.62 19.98 -5.26
C VAL A 196 33.12 21.27 -4.59
N CYS A 197 32.40 22.12 -5.34
CA CYS A 197 31.84 23.36 -4.79
C CYS A 197 30.44 23.07 -4.22
N LEU A 198 30.23 23.26 -2.91
CA LEU A 198 28.91 23.27 -2.30
C LEU A 198 28.33 24.69 -2.37
N LYS A 199 27.08 24.82 -2.82
CA LYS A 199 26.36 26.09 -2.91
C LYS A 199 25.08 26.01 -2.09
N LEU A 200 24.74 27.11 -1.41
CA LEU A 200 23.49 27.30 -0.70
C LEU A 200 22.70 28.42 -1.36
N ASP A 201 21.49 28.10 -1.84
CA ASP A 201 20.58 29.01 -2.52
C ASP A 201 19.29 29.14 -1.70
N LEU A 202 19.19 30.20 -0.91
CA LEU A 202 18.03 30.50 -0.07
C LEU A 202 17.27 31.71 -0.65
N PRO A 203 15.93 31.72 -0.53
CA PRO A 203 15.14 32.87 -0.96
C PRO A 203 15.45 34.11 -0.10
N GLU A 204 15.28 35.32 -0.65
CA GLU A 204 15.46 36.59 0.09
C GLU A 204 14.52 36.71 1.30
N ALA A 205 13.30 36.15 1.18
CA ALA A 205 12.35 36.08 2.28
C ALA A 205 12.64 34.87 3.15
N SER A 206 12.67 35.05 4.47
CA SER A 206 12.87 33.96 5.42
C SER A 206 11.86 32.82 5.22
N LEU A 207 12.37 31.60 5.31
CA LEU A 207 11.54 30.42 5.22
C LEU A 207 10.56 30.32 6.40
N PRO A 208 9.35 29.79 6.21
CA PRO A 208 8.43 29.58 7.30
C PRO A 208 8.98 28.55 8.30
N ARG A 209 8.72 28.79 9.58
CA ARG A 209 9.05 27.79 10.61
C ARG A 209 8.23 26.52 10.38
N ILE A 210 8.87 25.37 10.51
CA ILE A 210 8.21 24.07 10.40
C ILE A 210 8.23 23.34 11.73
N TYR A 211 7.30 22.40 11.92
CA TYR A 211 7.33 21.46 13.03
C TYR A 211 8.00 20.17 12.58
N GLY A 212 9.16 19.87 13.16
CA GLY A 212 9.95 18.69 12.78
C GLY A 212 10.95 18.29 13.87
N ASP A 213 11.61 17.17 13.65
CA ASP A 213 12.73 16.69 14.47
C ASP A 213 14.04 17.12 13.79
N GLU A 214 14.76 18.03 14.42
CA GLU A 214 15.98 18.66 13.89
C GLU A 214 17.03 17.60 13.53
N ASN A 215 17.31 16.66 14.44
CA ASN A 215 18.31 15.62 14.21
C ASN A 215 17.94 14.72 13.01
N ARG A 216 16.65 14.45 12.81
CA ARG A 216 16.19 13.64 11.69
C ARG A 216 16.21 14.40 10.37
N LEU A 217 15.91 15.68 10.38
CA LEU A 217 16.08 16.52 9.20
C LEU A 217 17.56 16.65 8.82
N GLU A 218 18.45 16.88 9.78
CA GLU A 218 19.90 16.85 9.53
C GLU A 218 20.34 15.51 8.92
N GLN A 219 19.82 14.39 9.42
CA GLN A 219 20.13 13.07 8.89
C GLN A 219 19.70 12.90 7.43
N ILE A 220 18.52 13.44 7.05
CA ILE A 220 18.06 13.46 5.64
C ILE A 220 19.09 14.19 4.77
N PHE A 221 19.48 15.40 5.17
CA PHE A 221 20.46 16.18 4.41
C PHE A 221 21.83 15.52 4.36
N ALA A 222 22.28 14.94 5.47
CA ALA A 222 23.55 14.19 5.51
C ALA A 222 23.58 13.07 4.47
N VAL A 223 22.51 12.31 4.35
CA VAL A 223 22.38 11.25 3.35
C VAL A 223 22.40 11.82 1.92
N LEU A 224 21.63 12.87 1.66
CA LEU A 224 21.54 13.47 0.33
C LEU A 224 22.86 14.12 -0.09
N LEU A 225 23.51 14.85 0.82
CA LEU A 225 24.80 15.49 0.57
C LEU A 225 25.94 14.49 0.42
N ASP A 226 26.01 13.43 1.25
CA ASP A 226 27.01 12.36 1.06
C ASP A 226 26.82 11.67 -0.30
N ASN A 227 25.59 11.45 -0.70
CA ASN A 227 25.27 10.90 -2.01
C ASN A 227 25.72 11.83 -3.15
N ALA A 228 25.38 13.12 -3.09
CA ALA A 228 25.76 14.11 -4.08
C ALA A 228 27.30 14.26 -4.18
N LEU A 229 28.00 14.35 -3.04
CA LEU A 229 29.46 14.43 -2.99
C LEU A 229 30.17 13.22 -3.60
N ARG A 230 29.55 12.08 -3.54
CA ARG A 230 30.12 10.81 -4.07
C ARG A 230 30.06 10.76 -5.59
N TYR A 231 28.97 11.23 -6.18
CA TYR A 231 28.75 11.13 -7.62
C TYR A 231 29.13 12.38 -8.40
N THR A 232 29.47 13.45 -7.71
CA THR A 232 29.92 14.71 -8.34
C THR A 232 31.42 14.68 -8.58
N PRO A 233 31.89 14.82 -9.83
CA PRO A 233 33.33 14.90 -10.13
C PRO A 233 33.96 16.17 -9.56
N LYS A 234 35.29 16.11 -9.33
CA LYS A 234 36.08 17.26 -8.93
C LYS A 234 35.91 18.42 -9.94
N GLY A 235 35.82 19.65 -9.44
CA GLY A 235 35.61 20.88 -10.23
C GLY A 235 34.15 21.16 -10.58
N ARG A 236 33.22 20.31 -10.16
CA ARG A 236 31.78 20.51 -10.33
C ARG A 236 31.14 21.04 -9.03
N SER A 237 29.84 21.29 -9.08
CA SER A 237 29.10 21.83 -7.93
C SER A 237 27.89 21.00 -7.53
N VAL A 238 27.55 21.13 -6.26
CA VAL A 238 26.29 20.66 -5.67
C VAL A 238 25.57 21.87 -5.09
N THR A 239 24.29 22.01 -5.37
CA THR A 239 23.47 23.13 -4.88
C THR A 239 22.37 22.60 -3.95
N VAL A 240 22.32 23.15 -2.75
CA VAL A 240 21.19 23.02 -1.82
C VAL A 240 20.33 24.26 -1.99
N ALA A 241 19.07 24.10 -2.40
CA ALA A 241 18.17 25.24 -2.55
C ALA A 241 16.88 25.01 -1.76
N ALA A 242 16.28 26.11 -1.31
CA ALA A 242 15.00 26.10 -0.61
C ALA A 242 14.03 27.05 -1.29
N SER A 243 12.76 26.66 -1.35
CA SER A 243 11.68 27.50 -1.86
C SER A 243 10.37 27.23 -1.11
N VAL A 244 9.45 28.18 -1.17
CA VAL A 244 8.12 28.04 -0.57
C VAL A 244 7.09 27.94 -1.68
N GLN A 245 6.33 26.85 -1.70
CA GLN A 245 5.19 26.68 -2.60
C GLN A 245 3.89 26.83 -1.81
N THR A 246 2.93 27.56 -2.38
CA THR A 246 1.59 27.68 -1.81
C THR A 246 0.66 26.70 -2.49
N ASP A 247 0.16 25.74 -1.74
CA ASP A 247 -0.83 24.80 -2.26
C ASP A 247 -2.22 25.47 -2.32
N LYS A 248 -2.72 25.72 -3.53
CA LYS A 248 -4.02 26.34 -3.80
C LYS A 248 -5.17 25.31 -3.89
N HIS A 249 -4.89 24.04 -3.74
CA HIS A 249 -5.87 22.97 -3.99
C HIS A 249 -6.83 22.64 -2.83
N LEU A 250 -6.64 23.20 -1.65
CA LEU A 250 -7.61 23.01 -0.55
C LEU A 250 -8.47 24.26 -0.34
N LEU A 251 -9.76 24.10 -0.52
CA LEU A 251 -10.82 25.12 -0.46
C LEU A 251 -10.93 25.90 0.87
N SER A 252 -10.03 25.75 1.83
CA SER A 252 -10.21 26.34 3.16
C SER A 252 -9.01 26.99 3.83
N ARG A 253 -7.76 26.69 3.48
CA ARG A 253 -6.56 27.38 4.03
C ARG A 253 -5.39 27.21 3.06
N SER A 254 -4.77 28.32 2.63
CA SER A 254 -3.48 28.31 1.95
C SER A 254 -2.44 27.67 2.86
N ARG A 255 -1.91 26.51 2.49
CA ARG A 255 -0.82 25.85 3.22
C ARG A 255 0.48 26.12 2.50
N SER A 256 1.43 26.75 3.19
CA SER A 256 2.79 26.90 2.68
C SER A 256 3.55 25.61 2.84
N ILE A 257 4.14 25.12 1.76
CA ILE A 257 4.98 23.93 1.73
C ILE A 257 6.40 24.38 1.47
N VAL A 258 7.33 23.99 2.34
CA VAL A 258 8.75 24.19 2.13
C VAL A 258 9.25 23.09 1.19
N CYS A 259 9.82 23.50 0.07
CA CYS A 259 10.45 22.62 -0.91
C CYS A 259 11.95 22.76 -0.80
N LEU A 260 12.65 21.68 -0.55
CA LEU A 260 14.08 21.61 -0.39
C LEU A 260 14.65 20.74 -1.51
N THR A 261 15.66 21.24 -2.20
CA THR A 261 16.32 20.54 -3.29
C THR A 261 17.80 20.36 -3.02
N VAL A 262 18.32 19.20 -3.36
CA VAL A 262 19.76 18.92 -3.44
C VAL A 262 20.03 18.48 -4.87
N SER A 263 20.68 19.34 -5.64
CA SER A 263 21.02 19.13 -7.05
C SER A 263 22.51 18.95 -7.21
N ASP A 264 22.93 17.87 -7.84
CA ASP A 264 24.32 17.59 -8.18
C ASP A 264 24.59 17.72 -9.68
N GLN A 265 25.84 17.89 -10.04
CA GLN A 265 26.36 17.87 -11.41
C GLN A 265 27.14 16.57 -11.68
N GLY A 266 26.64 15.46 -11.19
CA GLY A 266 27.23 14.13 -11.34
C GLY A 266 26.89 13.46 -12.67
N SER A 267 27.02 12.14 -12.69
CA SER A 267 26.71 11.31 -13.86
C SER A 267 25.22 11.15 -14.18
N GLY A 268 24.36 11.63 -13.27
CA GLY A 268 22.93 11.38 -13.39
C GLY A 268 22.53 9.93 -13.14
N MET A 269 21.26 9.64 -13.37
CA MET A 269 20.66 8.30 -13.21
C MET A 269 19.73 8.00 -14.38
N ASP A 270 19.70 6.76 -14.84
CA ASP A 270 18.70 6.29 -15.77
C ASP A 270 17.30 6.17 -15.12
N ASP A 271 16.27 6.11 -15.93
CA ASP A 271 14.88 6.09 -15.46
C ASP A 271 14.55 4.83 -14.66
N GLU A 272 15.24 3.73 -14.91
CA GLU A 272 15.06 2.48 -14.14
C GLU A 272 15.66 2.62 -12.74
N THR A 273 16.87 3.19 -12.63
CA THR A 273 17.51 3.52 -11.35
C THR A 273 16.66 4.49 -10.54
N LYS A 274 16.10 5.55 -11.16
CA LYS A 274 15.23 6.52 -10.46
C LYS A 274 14.00 5.87 -9.80
N LYS A 275 13.42 4.83 -10.42
CA LYS A 275 12.27 4.09 -9.87
C LYS A 275 12.63 3.31 -8.60
N HIS A 276 13.86 2.84 -8.50
CA HIS A 276 14.28 1.91 -7.46
C HIS A 276 15.26 2.48 -6.45
N ILE A 277 15.77 3.72 -6.65
CA ILE A 277 16.84 4.32 -5.83
C ILE A 277 16.49 4.44 -4.35
N PHE A 278 15.22 4.50 -4.00
CA PHE A 278 14.72 4.53 -2.62
C PHE A 278 14.43 3.15 -2.03
N ASN A 279 14.65 2.06 -2.79
CA ASN A 279 14.49 0.71 -2.25
C ASN A 279 15.68 0.36 -1.36
N ARG A 280 15.42 -0.41 -0.30
CA ARG A 280 16.46 -0.87 0.64
C ARG A 280 17.49 -1.71 -0.09
N PHE A 281 18.78 -1.49 0.19
CA PHE A 281 19.92 -2.16 -0.44
C PHE A 281 20.04 -2.01 -1.96
N TYR A 282 19.24 -1.15 -2.58
CA TYR A 282 19.35 -0.90 -4.01
C TYR A 282 20.63 -0.12 -4.32
N ARG A 283 21.35 -0.55 -5.34
CA ARG A 283 22.55 0.09 -5.86
C ARG A 283 22.52 0.02 -7.38
N GLY A 284 22.59 1.17 -8.05
CA GLY A 284 22.74 1.22 -9.49
C GLY A 284 24.05 0.55 -9.94
N ASP A 285 24.14 0.16 -11.18
CA ASP A 285 25.31 -0.58 -11.71
C ASP A 285 26.63 0.19 -11.57
N SER A 286 26.60 1.50 -11.75
CA SER A 286 27.76 2.40 -11.51
C SER A 286 28.22 2.46 -10.05
N ALA A 287 27.32 2.19 -9.10
CA ALA A 287 27.61 2.23 -7.67
C ALA A 287 28.21 0.92 -7.12
N ARG A 288 28.20 -0.18 -7.89
CA ARG A 288 28.75 -1.48 -7.47
C ARG A 288 30.26 -1.47 -7.25
N SER A 289 30.99 -0.55 -7.89
CA SER A 289 32.43 -0.39 -7.73
C SER A 289 32.82 0.28 -6.40
N HIS A 290 31.94 1.02 -5.76
CA HIS A 290 32.21 1.71 -4.50
C HIS A 290 31.71 0.90 -3.29
N LYS A 291 32.62 0.18 -2.61
CA LYS A 291 32.34 -0.73 -1.47
C LYS A 291 31.84 -0.04 -0.19
N GLN A 292 31.71 1.27 -0.14
CA GLN A 292 31.49 2.00 1.11
C GLN A 292 30.03 2.18 1.55
N ASN A 293 29.03 2.03 0.66
CA ASN A 293 27.62 2.22 1.02
C ASN A 293 26.80 0.97 0.78
N TYR A 294 25.96 0.66 1.76
CA TYR A 294 25.09 -0.50 1.76
C TYR A 294 23.78 -0.32 0.99
N GLY A 295 23.52 0.87 0.41
CA GLY A 295 22.26 1.17 -0.27
C GLY A 295 21.06 1.39 0.67
N LEU A 296 21.34 1.74 1.93
CA LEU A 296 20.29 2.04 2.92
C LEU A 296 20.01 3.54 3.08
N GLY A 297 20.97 4.41 2.80
CA GLY A 297 20.84 5.84 3.08
C GLY A 297 19.60 6.48 2.46
N LEU A 298 19.38 6.33 1.14
CA LEU A 298 18.22 6.95 0.48
C LEU A 298 16.87 6.35 0.92
N SER A 299 16.83 5.06 1.29
CA SER A 299 15.63 4.47 1.88
C SER A 299 15.35 5.04 3.27
N ILE A 300 16.41 5.30 4.07
CA ILE A 300 16.30 5.99 5.36
C ILE A 300 15.78 7.42 5.17
N ALA A 301 16.37 8.18 4.24
CA ALA A 301 15.90 9.52 3.94
C ALA A 301 14.41 9.54 3.57
N LYS A 302 13.95 8.58 2.76
CA LYS A 302 12.54 8.44 2.40
C LYS A 302 11.65 8.18 3.62
N GLU A 303 12.01 7.23 4.48
CA GLU A 303 11.26 6.93 5.71
C GLU A 303 11.19 8.14 6.64
N LEU A 304 12.32 8.84 6.83
CA LEU A 304 12.38 10.05 7.66
C LEU A 304 11.49 11.18 7.12
N VAL A 305 11.50 11.38 5.81
CA VAL A 305 10.62 12.37 5.15
C VAL A 305 9.15 11.98 5.30
N GLN A 306 8.80 10.71 5.13
CA GLN A 306 7.43 10.21 5.32
C GLN A 306 6.94 10.36 6.77
N LEU A 307 7.82 10.15 7.75
CA LEU A 307 7.51 10.39 9.16
C LEU A 307 7.19 11.87 9.44
N HIS A 308 7.84 12.80 8.74
CA HIS A 308 7.49 14.22 8.76
C HIS A 308 6.26 14.57 7.90
N LYS A 309 5.56 13.55 7.35
CA LYS A 309 4.41 13.70 6.44
C LYS A 309 4.77 14.43 5.14
N GLY A 310 6.04 14.35 4.75
CA GLY A 310 6.58 14.88 3.53
C GLY A 310 6.65 13.85 2.40
N THR A 311 7.19 14.30 1.26
CA THR A 311 7.47 13.45 0.10
C THR A 311 8.89 13.72 -0.39
N ILE A 312 9.57 12.67 -0.84
CA ILE A 312 10.88 12.79 -1.50
C ILE A 312 10.77 12.20 -2.91
N SER A 313 11.36 12.88 -3.86
CA SER A 313 11.43 12.46 -5.26
C SER A 313 12.80 12.76 -5.86
N VAL A 314 13.10 12.14 -7.00
CA VAL A 314 14.32 12.35 -7.75
C VAL A 314 14.00 12.64 -9.20
N SER A 315 14.71 13.57 -9.80
CA SER A 315 14.65 13.95 -11.21
C SER A 315 16.05 14.26 -11.75
N ASP A 316 16.16 14.50 -13.04
CA ASP A 316 17.41 15.03 -13.61
C ASP A 316 17.63 16.48 -13.18
N SER A 317 18.88 16.81 -12.88
CA SER A 317 19.29 18.18 -12.65
C SER A 317 19.43 18.92 -13.99
N PRO A 318 19.01 20.20 -14.08
CA PRO A 318 19.16 21.00 -15.31
C PRO A 318 20.60 21.10 -15.81
N ASP A 319 21.57 21.08 -14.91
CA ASP A 319 23.01 21.17 -15.22
C ASP A 319 23.68 19.80 -15.38
N GLY A 320 22.91 18.74 -15.56
CA GLY A 320 23.36 17.34 -15.50
C GLY A 320 23.42 16.83 -14.07
N GLY A 321 23.40 15.49 -13.90
CA GLY A 321 23.35 14.87 -12.58
C GLY A 321 21.92 14.66 -12.06
N ALA A 322 21.77 14.53 -10.75
CA ALA A 322 20.49 14.26 -10.11
C ALA A 322 20.01 15.44 -9.24
N CYS A 323 18.70 15.59 -9.16
CA CYS A 323 18.02 16.56 -8.29
C CYS A 323 17.06 15.80 -7.37
N PHE A 324 17.35 15.79 -6.08
CA PHE A 324 16.46 15.28 -5.04
C PHE A 324 15.59 16.41 -4.51
N LEU A 325 14.27 16.21 -4.53
CA LEU A 325 13.28 17.15 -4.03
C LEU A 325 12.57 16.58 -2.81
N VAL A 326 12.61 17.31 -1.69
CA VAL A 326 11.89 17.03 -0.44
C VAL A 326 10.81 18.11 -0.24
N ARG A 327 9.60 17.68 0.07
CA ARG A 327 8.44 18.56 0.32
C ARG A 327 7.79 18.24 1.64
#